data_7973883442c83cb44d734e1e61b05741
#
_entry.id   7973883442c83cb44d734e1e61b05741
#
_cell.length_a   1.000
_cell.length_b   1.000
_cell.length_c   1.000
_cell.angle_alpha   90.00
_cell.angle_beta   90.00
_cell.angle_gamma   90.00
#
_symmetry.space_group_name_H-M   'P 1'
#
loop_
_entity.id
_entity.type
_entity.pdbx_description
1 polymer ?
#
loop_
_entity_poly.entity_id
_entity_poly.type
_entity_poly.pdbx_seq_one_letter_code
_entity_poly.pdbx_strand_id
1 'polypeptide(L)'
;MSVVTREATIDSRQEILRTAARLFQQRGYDATSMNDVAAALKLSKGGLYHHFQSKDEMLFHIMNHALDITDERVVKVVRGIQSPEERLRTLIRLHIEVVLSVRDREITVMLHENHPLPPSLRKQINNRKKDYIHFVEGLIADVQKQKGSKGSVSPRAAALALLGMINWIYQWYKPEGRLQAQDLIPQYTEILFAGAFL
;
A
#
# COMPACT_ATOMS: atom_id res chain seq x y z
N MET A 1 35.36 -2.90 -12.04
CA MET A 1 35.10 -3.29 -10.64
C MET A 1 33.94 -2.52 -9.97
N SER A 2 33.25 -1.61 -10.65
CA SER A 2 32.27 -0.67 -10.05
C SER A 2 30.80 -1.14 -10.05
N VAL A 3 30.42 -2.09 -10.90
CA VAL A 3 29.01 -2.53 -11.09
C VAL A 3 28.60 -3.54 -10.03
N VAL A 4 29.48 -4.47 -9.69
CA VAL A 4 29.19 -5.54 -8.70
C VAL A 4 28.94 -4.97 -7.30
N THR A 5 29.65 -3.89 -6.93
CA THR A 5 29.51 -3.25 -5.62
C THR A 5 28.16 -2.51 -5.48
N ARG A 6 27.63 -1.97 -6.57
CA ARG A 6 26.37 -1.19 -6.55
C ARG A 6 25.13 -2.10 -6.49
N GLU A 7 25.13 -3.21 -7.20
CA GLU A 7 24.05 -4.23 -7.16
C GLU A 7 24.00 -4.94 -5.81
N ALA A 8 25.15 -5.35 -5.25
CA ALA A 8 25.22 -5.95 -3.92
C ALA A 8 24.75 -4.97 -2.80
N THR A 9 25.00 -3.67 -2.97
CA THR A 9 24.58 -2.64 -2.01
C THR A 9 23.07 -2.37 -2.09
N ILE A 10 22.49 -2.40 -3.29
CA ILE A 10 21.03 -2.24 -3.49
C ILE A 10 20.29 -3.44 -2.91
N ASP A 11 20.77 -4.65 -3.15
CA ASP A 11 20.18 -5.88 -2.63
C ASP A 11 20.22 -5.91 -1.09
N SER A 12 21.35 -5.53 -0.49
CA SER A 12 21.49 -5.41 0.95
C SER A 12 20.51 -4.39 1.57
N ARG A 13 20.31 -3.23 0.95
CA ARG A 13 19.38 -2.21 1.46
C ARG A 13 17.92 -2.68 1.40
N GLN A 14 17.53 -3.35 0.33
CA GLN A 14 16.19 -3.93 0.20
C GLN A 14 15.95 -5.07 1.18
N GLU A 15 16.94 -5.92 1.41
CA GLU A 15 16.87 -7.00 2.39
C GLU A 15 16.69 -6.46 3.81
N ILE A 16 17.39 -5.37 4.15
CA ILE A 16 17.21 -4.66 5.43
C ILE A 16 15.77 -4.16 5.57
N LEU A 17 15.22 -3.51 4.56
CA LEU A 17 13.85 -2.99 4.60
C LEU A 17 12.82 -4.11 4.72
N ARG A 18 12.96 -5.21 3.99
CA ARG A 18 12.08 -6.39 4.11
C ARG A 18 12.12 -7.01 5.49
N THR A 19 13.32 -7.11 6.08
CA THR A 19 13.49 -7.65 7.44
C THR A 19 12.88 -6.71 8.47
N ALA A 20 13.11 -5.39 8.35
CA ALA A 20 12.50 -4.39 9.22
C ALA A 20 10.96 -4.41 9.11
N ALA A 21 10.41 -4.45 7.88
CA ALA A 21 8.97 -4.55 7.67
C ALA A 21 8.37 -5.79 8.33
N ARG A 22 9.04 -6.95 8.22
CA ARG A 22 8.62 -8.18 8.90
C ARG A 22 8.60 -8.03 10.43
N LEU A 23 9.62 -7.43 11.01
CA LEU A 23 9.70 -7.21 12.46
C LEU A 23 8.64 -6.20 12.93
N PHE A 24 8.45 -5.11 12.20
CA PHE A 24 7.40 -4.12 12.50
C PHE A 24 6.01 -4.75 12.44
N GLN A 25 5.71 -5.57 11.44
CA GLN A 25 4.44 -6.28 11.33
C GLN A 25 4.23 -7.27 12.49
N GLN A 26 5.29 -7.98 12.93
CA GLN A 26 5.17 -9.03 13.95
C GLN A 26 5.12 -8.51 15.37
N ARG A 27 5.86 -7.45 15.69
CA ARG A 27 6.09 -6.94 17.03
C ARG A 27 5.58 -5.54 17.26
N GLY A 28 5.18 -4.84 16.19
CA GLY A 28 4.91 -3.42 16.19
C GLY A 28 6.18 -2.57 15.99
N TYR A 29 5.98 -1.36 15.48
CA TYR A 29 7.08 -0.41 15.27
C TYR A 29 7.78 -0.05 16.57
N ASP A 30 7.01 0.34 17.60
CA ASP A 30 7.58 0.82 18.87
C ASP A 30 8.40 -0.23 19.60
N ALA A 31 7.96 -1.48 19.59
CA ALA A 31 8.65 -2.60 20.23
C ALA A 31 9.85 -3.14 19.45
N THR A 32 10.14 -2.62 18.26
CA THR A 32 11.28 -3.04 17.43
C THR A 32 12.37 -1.99 17.46
N SER A 33 13.59 -2.39 17.80
CA SER A 33 14.78 -1.52 17.80
C SER A 33 15.66 -1.73 16.56
N MET A 34 16.56 -0.78 16.30
CA MET A 34 17.62 -0.92 15.29
C MET A 34 18.51 -2.15 15.57
N ASN A 35 18.74 -2.47 16.84
CA ASN A 35 19.53 -3.65 17.22
C ASN A 35 18.81 -4.95 16.89
N ASP A 36 17.48 -5.01 17.00
CA ASP A 36 16.70 -6.19 16.61
C ASP A 36 16.80 -6.45 15.10
N VAL A 37 16.75 -5.40 14.29
CA VAL A 37 16.93 -5.49 12.84
C VAL A 37 18.34 -5.96 12.50
N ALA A 38 19.37 -5.38 13.12
CA ALA A 38 20.77 -5.79 12.93
C ALA A 38 20.98 -7.26 13.30
N ALA A 39 20.48 -7.68 14.46
CA ALA A 39 20.57 -9.07 14.93
C ALA A 39 19.88 -10.06 13.98
N ALA A 40 18.70 -9.73 13.48
CA ALA A 40 17.95 -10.58 12.54
C ALA A 40 18.69 -10.80 11.21
N LEU A 41 19.51 -9.82 10.80
CA LEU A 41 20.32 -9.85 9.57
C LEU A 41 21.76 -10.32 9.83
N LYS A 42 22.14 -10.60 11.09
CA LYS A 42 23.53 -10.89 11.49
C LYS A 42 24.51 -9.78 11.10
N LEU A 43 24.03 -8.54 11.07
CA LEU A 43 24.85 -7.36 10.83
C LEU A 43 25.38 -6.79 12.15
N SER A 44 26.56 -6.17 12.08
CA SER A 44 27.01 -5.32 13.17
C SER A 44 26.14 -4.05 13.27
N LYS A 45 26.09 -3.42 14.44
CA LYS A 45 25.40 -2.13 14.62
C LYS A 45 25.90 -1.09 13.61
N GLY A 46 27.23 -0.98 13.45
CA GLY A 46 27.85 -0.06 12.48
C GLY A 46 27.44 -0.37 11.03
N GLY A 47 27.38 -1.65 10.66
CA GLY A 47 26.93 -2.09 9.34
C GLY A 47 25.48 -1.67 9.03
N LEU A 48 24.57 -1.78 10.01
CA LEU A 48 23.20 -1.31 9.83
C LEU A 48 23.11 0.22 9.71
N TYR A 49 23.82 0.95 10.59
CA TYR A 49 23.83 2.41 10.59
C TYR A 49 24.50 3.02 9.36
N HIS A 50 25.33 2.24 8.64
CA HIS A 50 25.85 2.65 7.33
C HIS A 50 24.72 2.75 6.27
N HIS A 51 23.67 1.93 6.37
CA HIS A 51 22.54 1.92 5.43
C HIS A 51 21.39 2.84 5.86
N PHE A 52 21.10 2.92 7.16
CA PHE A 52 19.96 3.68 7.70
C PHE A 52 20.34 4.37 9.01
N GLN A 53 20.11 5.67 9.08
CA GLN A 53 20.48 6.48 10.24
C GLN A 53 19.51 6.32 11.42
N SER A 54 18.26 5.95 11.15
CA SER A 54 17.24 5.81 12.17
C SER A 54 16.14 4.80 11.79
N LYS A 55 15.37 4.40 12.79
CA LYS A 55 14.18 3.57 12.63
C LYS A 55 13.10 4.31 11.83
N ASP A 56 12.97 5.62 12.00
CA ASP A 56 12.04 6.46 11.25
C ASP A 56 12.40 6.52 9.76
N GLU A 57 13.68 6.58 9.43
CA GLU A 57 14.14 6.51 8.04
C GLU A 57 13.78 5.17 7.41
N MET A 58 13.95 4.06 8.13
CA MET A 58 13.52 2.74 7.65
C MET A 58 12.01 2.70 7.41
N LEU A 59 11.22 3.17 8.38
CA LEU A 59 9.76 3.22 8.25
C LEU A 59 9.33 4.07 7.04
N PHE A 60 9.95 5.23 6.86
CA PHE A 60 9.68 6.07 5.68
C PHE A 60 9.94 5.33 4.38
N HIS A 61 11.08 4.64 4.26
CA HIS A 61 11.41 3.88 3.05
C HIS A 61 10.47 2.68 2.84
N ILE A 62 10.07 1.99 3.91
CA ILE A 62 9.08 0.91 3.86
C ILE A 62 7.74 1.45 3.34
N MET A 63 7.23 2.53 3.92
CA MET A 63 5.97 3.14 3.50
C MET A 63 6.05 3.67 2.06
N ASN A 64 7.16 4.27 1.69
CA ASN A 64 7.37 4.79 0.34
C ASN A 64 7.40 3.65 -0.69
N HIS A 65 8.06 2.54 -0.37
CA HIS A 65 8.08 1.35 -1.23
C HIS A 65 6.69 0.71 -1.38
N ALA A 66 5.88 0.68 -0.32
CA ALA A 66 4.47 0.26 -0.41
C ALA A 66 3.67 1.12 -1.41
N LEU A 67 3.90 2.43 -1.41
CA LEU A 67 3.29 3.35 -2.39
C LEU A 67 3.82 3.11 -3.80
N ASP A 68 5.12 2.80 -3.97
CA ASP A 68 5.71 2.45 -5.27
C ASP A 68 5.08 1.15 -5.83
N ILE A 69 4.87 0.14 -4.99
CA ILE A 69 4.15 -1.09 -5.37
C ILE A 69 2.73 -0.77 -5.86
N THR A 70 2.03 0.11 -5.15
CA THR A 70 0.68 0.54 -5.52
C THR A 70 0.68 1.31 -6.85
N ASP A 71 1.64 2.22 -7.05
CA ASP A 71 1.79 2.97 -8.29
C ASP A 71 2.05 2.05 -9.50
N GLU A 72 2.97 1.09 -9.36
CA GLU A 72 3.35 0.18 -10.44
C GLU A 72 2.25 -0.85 -10.75
N ARG A 73 1.69 -1.49 -9.72
CA ARG A 73 0.76 -2.61 -9.92
C ARG A 73 -0.69 -2.17 -10.11
N VAL A 74 -1.06 -0.99 -9.65
CA VAL A 74 -2.44 -0.49 -9.74
C VAL A 74 -2.53 0.72 -10.66
N VAL A 75 -1.91 1.84 -10.30
CA VAL A 75 -2.11 3.11 -11.01
C VAL A 75 -1.67 3.02 -12.47
N LYS A 76 -0.48 2.49 -12.71
CA LYS A 76 0.11 2.36 -14.06
C LYS A 76 -0.74 1.46 -14.96
N VAL A 77 -1.20 0.31 -14.44
CA VAL A 77 -2.05 -0.63 -15.18
C VAL A 77 -3.41 0.01 -15.52
N VAL A 78 -4.06 0.62 -14.52
CA VAL A 78 -5.39 1.23 -14.68
C VAL A 78 -5.35 2.39 -15.67
N ARG A 79 -4.29 3.19 -15.70
CA ARG A 79 -4.14 4.30 -16.65
C ARG A 79 -4.10 3.85 -18.12
N GLY A 80 -3.70 2.61 -18.40
CA GLY A 80 -3.66 2.03 -19.75
C GLY A 80 -5.03 1.59 -20.30
N ILE A 81 -6.08 1.57 -19.46
CA ILE A 81 -7.42 1.11 -19.82
C ILE A 81 -8.26 2.31 -20.30
N GLN A 82 -9.05 2.14 -21.38
CA GLN A 82 -9.85 3.23 -21.95
C GLN A 82 -11.22 3.38 -21.26
N SER A 83 -11.92 2.27 -21.00
CA SER A 83 -13.27 2.27 -20.42
C SER A 83 -13.25 2.73 -18.97
N PRO A 84 -14.01 3.78 -18.58
CA PRO A 84 -14.10 4.23 -17.19
C PRO A 84 -14.53 3.13 -16.22
N GLU A 85 -15.56 2.35 -16.59
CA GLU A 85 -16.04 1.27 -15.74
C GLU A 85 -15.00 0.16 -15.57
N GLU A 86 -14.33 -0.23 -16.64
CA GLU A 86 -13.28 -1.25 -16.59
C GLU A 86 -12.06 -0.78 -15.79
N ARG A 87 -11.69 0.50 -15.88
CA ARG A 87 -10.64 1.11 -15.04
C ARG A 87 -10.96 0.94 -13.57
N LEU A 88 -12.18 1.27 -13.14
CA LEU A 88 -12.57 1.19 -11.75
C LEU A 88 -12.66 -0.27 -11.25
N ARG A 89 -13.23 -1.17 -12.05
CA ARG A 89 -13.26 -2.62 -11.74
C ARG A 89 -11.85 -3.19 -11.59
N THR A 90 -10.95 -2.83 -12.50
CA THR A 90 -9.55 -3.25 -12.46
C THR A 90 -8.83 -2.67 -11.26
N LEU A 91 -9.07 -1.39 -10.91
CA LEU A 91 -8.52 -0.80 -9.69
C LEU A 91 -8.93 -1.60 -8.45
N ILE A 92 -10.21 -1.91 -8.28
CA ILE A 92 -10.72 -2.68 -7.13
C ILE A 92 -10.01 -4.03 -7.03
N ARG A 93 -9.94 -4.77 -8.13
CA ARG A 93 -9.26 -6.07 -8.17
C ARG A 93 -7.80 -5.95 -7.78
N LEU A 94 -7.04 -5.10 -8.46
CA LEU A 94 -5.60 -4.98 -8.24
C LEU A 94 -5.28 -4.44 -6.84
N HIS A 95 -6.09 -3.52 -6.31
CA HIS A 95 -5.88 -3.01 -4.96
C HIS A 95 -6.13 -4.09 -3.89
N ILE A 96 -7.18 -4.91 -4.04
CA ILE A 96 -7.42 -6.07 -3.15
C ILE A 96 -6.24 -7.05 -3.24
N GLU A 97 -5.77 -7.38 -4.45
CA GLU A 97 -4.62 -8.25 -4.66
C GLU A 97 -3.34 -7.72 -3.97
N VAL A 98 -3.10 -6.40 -4.04
CA VAL A 98 -1.97 -5.75 -3.37
C VAL A 98 -2.11 -5.83 -1.85
N VAL A 99 -3.30 -5.52 -1.29
CA VAL A 99 -3.55 -5.56 0.16
C VAL A 99 -3.43 -6.99 0.71
N LEU A 100 -3.81 -8.01 -0.05
CA LEU A 100 -3.75 -9.41 0.33
C LEU A 100 -2.40 -10.08 0.02
N SER A 101 -1.47 -9.37 -0.61
CA SER A 101 -0.17 -9.93 -0.95
C SER A 101 0.65 -10.26 0.30
N VAL A 102 0.83 -11.54 0.55
CA VAL A 102 1.69 -12.05 1.65
C VAL A 102 3.16 -11.65 1.46
N ARG A 103 3.56 -11.38 0.22
CA ARG A 103 4.94 -11.00 -0.13
C ARG A 103 5.26 -9.54 0.21
N ASP A 104 4.25 -8.67 0.13
CA ASP A 104 4.41 -7.21 0.24
C ASP A 104 4.01 -6.74 1.64
N ARG A 105 4.78 -7.16 2.66
CA ARG A 105 4.57 -6.81 4.07
C ARG A 105 4.62 -5.32 4.32
N GLU A 106 5.29 -4.58 3.46
CA GLU A 106 5.37 -3.13 3.45
C GLU A 106 3.98 -2.49 3.35
N ILE A 107 3.06 -3.12 2.60
CA ILE A 107 1.66 -2.68 2.50
C ILE A 107 0.98 -2.76 3.86
N THR A 108 1.12 -3.90 4.56
CA THR A 108 0.53 -4.07 5.91
C THR A 108 1.10 -3.05 6.89
N VAL A 109 2.42 -2.82 6.87
CA VAL A 109 3.07 -1.81 7.72
C VAL A 109 2.54 -0.41 7.40
N MET A 110 2.41 -0.05 6.12
CA MET A 110 1.87 1.25 5.71
C MET A 110 0.42 1.46 6.17
N LEU A 111 -0.40 0.39 6.18
CA LEU A 111 -1.80 0.47 6.58
C LEU A 111 -1.99 0.44 8.10
N HIS A 112 -1.13 -0.26 8.83
CA HIS A 112 -1.26 -0.48 10.26
C HIS A 112 -0.56 0.62 11.09
N GLU A 113 0.61 1.06 10.65
CA GLU A 113 1.43 1.97 11.43
C GLU A 113 0.96 3.41 11.26
N ASN A 114 0.29 3.93 12.28
CA ASN A 114 -0.04 5.36 12.40
C ASN A 114 1.07 6.15 13.09
N HIS A 115 2.29 5.59 13.12
CA HIS A 115 3.40 6.18 13.84
C HIS A 115 3.72 7.59 13.31
N PRO A 116 3.97 8.55 14.19
CA PRO A 116 4.29 9.91 13.76
C PRO A 116 5.72 9.97 13.20
N LEU A 117 5.85 9.73 11.90
CA LEU A 117 7.08 10.10 11.21
C LEU A 117 7.44 11.56 11.48
N PRO A 118 8.72 11.94 11.46
CA PRO A 118 9.15 13.33 11.45
C PRO A 118 8.32 14.16 10.46
N PRO A 119 7.95 15.42 10.77
CA PRO A 119 7.00 16.21 9.98
C PRO A 119 7.29 16.27 8.48
N SER A 120 8.57 16.36 8.11
CA SER A 120 9.01 16.43 6.71
C SER A 120 8.76 15.12 5.96
N LEU A 121 9.07 13.97 6.57
CA LEU A 121 8.86 12.64 5.99
C LEU A 121 7.37 12.29 5.94
N ARG A 122 6.66 12.61 7.02
CA ARG A 122 5.20 12.43 7.09
C ARG A 122 4.47 13.23 6.01
N LYS A 123 4.90 14.47 5.72
CA LYS A 123 4.33 15.28 4.66
C LYS A 123 4.48 14.61 3.29
N GLN A 124 5.63 14.01 2.99
CA GLN A 124 5.87 13.33 1.73
C GLN A 124 4.93 12.11 1.56
N ILE A 125 4.83 11.25 2.58
CA ILE A 125 3.92 10.08 2.56
C ILE A 125 2.47 10.52 2.42
N ASN A 126 2.04 11.53 3.19
CA ASN A 126 0.67 12.03 3.13
C ASN A 126 0.31 12.65 1.78
N ASN A 127 1.24 13.32 1.11
CA ASN A 127 1.00 13.85 -0.22
C ASN A 127 0.75 12.71 -1.21
N ARG A 128 1.61 11.69 -1.25
CA ARG A 128 1.41 10.51 -2.11
C ARG A 128 0.08 9.79 -1.82
N LYS A 129 -0.30 9.63 -0.54
CA LYS A 129 -1.60 9.07 -0.16
C LYS A 129 -2.76 9.92 -0.69
N LYS A 130 -2.65 11.25 -0.62
CA LYS A 130 -3.67 12.17 -1.18
C LYS A 130 -3.77 12.05 -2.70
N ASP A 131 -2.63 11.95 -3.39
CA ASP A 131 -2.60 11.80 -4.84
C ASP A 131 -3.29 10.51 -5.28
N TYR A 132 -3.09 9.41 -4.53
CA TYR A 132 -3.80 8.16 -4.79
C TYR A 132 -5.31 8.27 -4.53
N ILE A 133 -5.73 8.94 -3.45
CA ILE A 133 -7.16 9.20 -3.19
C ILE A 133 -7.77 10.02 -4.32
N HIS A 134 -7.12 11.07 -4.79
CA HIS A 134 -7.58 11.89 -5.92
C HIS A 134 -7.66 11.08 -7.22
N PHE A 135 -6.72 10.17 -7.44
CA PHE A 135 -6.77 9.27 -8.59
C PHE A 135 -8.02 8.39 -8.55
N VAL A 136 -8.34 7.77 -7.41
CA VAL A 136 -9.54 6.95 -7.24
C VAL A 136 -10.82 7.79 -7.36
N GLU A 137 -10.85 8.98 -6.78
CA GLU A 137 -11.94 9.95 -6.89
C GLU A 137 -12.24 10.29 -8.37
N GLY A 138 -11.19 10.53 -9.16
CA GLY A 138 -11.32 10.80 -10.59
C GLY A 138 -11.94 9.62 -11.37
N LEU A 139 -11.53 8.39 -11.07
CA LEU A 139 -12.11 7.20 -11.70
C LEU A 139 -13.61 7.05 -11.41
N ILE A 140 -14.02 7.31 -10.18
CA ILE A 140 -15.41 7.27 -9.76
C ILE A 140 -16.22 8.36 -10.46
N ALA A 141 -15.69 9.58 -10.53
CA ALA A 141 -16.33 10.69 -11.25
C ALA A 141 -16.53 10.38 -12.73
N ASP A 142 -15.55 9.76 -13.39
CA ASP A 142 -15.63 9.34 -14.79
C ASP A 142 -16.77 8.33 -15.00
N VAL A 143 -16.93 7.35 -14.12
CA VAL A 143 -18.01 6.35 -14.18
C VAL A 143 -19.37 7.00 -13.93
N GLN A 144 -19.48 7.89 -12.92
CA GLN A 144 -20.72 8.62 -12.64
C GLN A 144 -21.15 9.44 -13.84
N LYS A 145 -20.22 10.15 -14.47
CA LYS A 145 -20.49 10.91 -15.70
C LYS A 145 -20.96 10.02 -16.84
N GLN A 146 -20.30 8.88 -17.06
CA GLN A 146 -20.68 7.91 -18.11
C GLN A 146 -22.09 7.35 -17.92
N LYS A 147 -22.46 7.04 -16.66
CA LYS A 147 -23.79 6.48 -16.34
C LYS A 147 -24.89 7.54 -16.24
N GLY A 148 -24.56 8.83 -16.36
CA GLY A 148 -25.52 9.91 -16.16
C GLY A 148 -26.07 9.95 -14.72
N SER A 149 -25.34 9.38 -13.77
CA SER A 149 -25.77 9.30 -12.38
C SER A 149 -25.90 10.70 -11.79
N LYS A 150 -27.12 11.03 -11.35
CA LYS A 150 -27.42 12.23 -10.54
C LYS A 150 -27.34 11.91 -9.04
N GLY A 151 -26.62 10.83 -8.70
CA GLY A 151 -26.57 10.25 -7.36
C GLY A 151 -26.17 11.25 -6.26
N SER A 152 -26.70 11.04 -5.07
CA SER A 152 -26.42 11.82 -3.86
C SER A 152 -25.00 11.61 -3.33
N VAL A 153 -24.27 10.60 -3.82
CA VAL A 153 -22.94 10.24 -3.33
C VAL A 153 -21.86 10.97 -4.10
N SER A 154 -21.08 11.82 -3.42
CA SER A 154 -19.95 12.50 -4.05
C SER A 154 -18.84 11.50 -4.42
N PRO A 155 -18.09 11.73 -5.54
CA PRO A 155 -16.95 10.89 -5.91
C PRO A 155 -15.94 10.72 -4.77
N ARG A 156 -15.72 11.78 -4.00
CA ARG A 156 -14.81 11.76 -2.85
C ARG A 156 -15.29 10.85 -1.73
N ALA A 157 -16.58 10.92 -1.37
CA ALA A 157 -17.13 10.05 -0.33
C ALA A 157 -17.08 8.57 -0.76
N ALA A 158 -17.41 8.28 -2.02
CA ALA A 158 -17.33 6.93 -2.58
C ALA A 158 -15.86 6.41 -2.61
N ALA A 159 -14.89 7.26 -2.98
CA ALA A 159 -13.48 6.89 -2.98
C ALA A 159 -12.97 6.56 -1.57
N LEU A 160 -13.31 7.38 -0.58
CA LEU A 160 -12.90 7.14 0.81
C LEU A 160 -13.58 5.88 1.39
N ALA A 161 -14.86 5.64 1.07
CA ALA A 161 -15.57 4.43 1.49
C ALA A 161 -14.93 3.18 0.86
N LEU A 162 -14.66 3.19 -0.45
CA LEU A 162 -14.00 2.10 -1.16
C LEU A 162 -12.62 1.78 -0.56
N LEU A 163 -11.79 2.81 -0.42
CA LEU A 163 -10.45 2.64 0.14
C LEU A 163 -10.48 2.17 1.59
N GLY A 164 -11.43 2.68 2.39
CA GLY A 164 -11.64 2.21 3.76
C GLY A 164 -12.00 0.73 3.83
N MET A 165 -12.94 0.28 2.98
CA MET A 165 -13.32 -1.14 2.91
C MET A 165 -12.15 -2.02 2.48
N ILE A 166 -11.44 -1.67 1.41
CA ILE A 166 -10.34 -2.50 0.90
C ILE A 166 -9.16 -2.50 1.88
N ASN A 167 -8.77 -1.33 2.37
CA ASN A 167 -7.64 -1.21 3.29
C ASN A 167 -7.89 -1.91 4.64
N TRP A 168 -9.13 -2.18 5.02
CA TRP A 168 -9.45 -2.90 6.25
C TRP A 168 -9.36 -4.42 6.10
N ILE A 169 -9.29 -4.97 4.87
CA ILE A 169 -9.26 -6.41 4.60
C ILE A 169 -8.10 -7.08 5.35
N TYR A 170 -6.91 -6.48 5.39
CA TYR A 170 -5.75 -7.08 6.06
C TYR A 170 -5.94 -7.38 7.55
N GLN A 171 -6.90 -6.73 8.22
CA GLN A 171 -7.16 -6.93 9.64
C GLN A 171 -7.92 -8.24 9.93
N TRP A 172 -8.80 -8.65 9.06
CA TRP A 172 -9.71 -9.77 9.31
C TRP A 172 -9.55 -10.93 8.33
N TYR A 173 -8.95 -10.71 7.19
CA TYR A 173 -8.76 -11.75 6.19
C TYR A 173 -7.82 -12.85 6.68
N LYS A 174 -8.27 -14.10 6.48
CA LYS A 174 -7.48 -15.31 6.76
C LYS A 174 -7.48 -16.17 5.50
N PRO A 175 -6.30 -16.56 4.96
CA PRO A 175 -6.22 -17.42 3.77
C PRO A 175 -6.99 -18.73 3.87
N GLU A 176 -7.10 -19.29 5.09
CA GLU A 176 -7.84 -20.53 5.37
C GLU A 176 -9.30 -20.26 5.79
N GLY A 177 -9.74 -19.01 5.71
CA GLY A 177 -11.09 -18.58 6.08
C GLY A 177 -12.15 -18.97 5.06
N ARG A 178 -13.42 -18.68 5.37
CA ARG A 178 -14.57 -18.97 4.49
C ARG A 178 -14.59 -18.13 3.21
N LEU A 179 -14.03 -16.91 3.25
CA LEU A 179 -13.97 -16.00 2.11
C LEU A 179 -12.56 -16.04 1.52
N GLN A 180 -12.48 -16.42 0.27
CA GLN A 180 -11.22 -16.41 -0.47
C GLN A 180 -11.00 -15.05 -1.16
N ALA A 181 -9.77 -14.71 -1.50
CA ALA A 181 -9.46 -13.45 -2.19
C ALA A 181 -10.27 -13.28 -3.48
N GLN A 182 -10.44 -14.36 -4.24
CA GLN A 182 -11.23 -14.39 -5.48
C GLN A 182 -12.72 -14.09 -5.28
N ASP A 183 -13.26 -14.38 -4.06
CA ASP A 183 -14.67 -14.14 -3.74
C ASP A 183 -14.90 -12.69 -3.29
N LEU A 184 -13.87 -12.05 -2.73
CA LEU A 184 -13.97 -10.66 -2.25
C LEU A 184 -14.04 -9.66 -3.41
N ILE A 185 -13.29 -9.89 -4.49
CA ILE A 185 -13.21 -8.97 -5.62
C ILE A 185 -14.59 -8.69 -6.22
N PRO A 186 -15.40 -9.69 -6.63
CA PRO A 186 -16.73 -9.45 -7.18
C PRO A 186 -17.68 -8.82 -6.15
N GLN A 187 -17.62 -9.23 -4.88
CA GLN A 187 -18.51 -8.72 -3.83
C GLN A 187 -18.22 -7.24 -3.54
N TYR A 188 -16.97 -6.84 -3.40
CA TYR A 188 -16.59 -5.44 -3.18
C TYR A 188 -16.91 -4.56 -4.40
N THR A 189 -16.74 -5.13 -5.60
CA THR A 189 -17.15 -4.45 -6.83
C THR A 189 -18.66 -4.22 -6.85
N GLU A 190 -19.46 -5.24 -6.51
CA GLU A 190 -20.91 -5.14 -6.45
C GLU A 190 -21.38 -4.11 -5.41
N ILE A 191 -20.83 -4.15 -4.20
CA ILE A 191 -21.15 -3.17 -3.14
C ILE A 191 -20.92 -1.74 -3.62
N LEU A 192 -19.78 -1.45 -4.28
CA LEU A 192 -19.51 -0.13 -4.80
C LEU A 192 -20.47 0.24 -5.94
N PHE A 193 -20.65 -0.65 -6.90
CA PHE A 193 -21.46 -0.34 -8.10
C PHE A 193 -22.95 -0.26 -7.80
N ALA A 194 -23.47 -1.04 -6.84
CA ALA A 194 -24.84 -0.93 -6.38
C ALA A 194 -25.10 0.31 -5.52
N GLY A 195 -24.08 0.79 -4.75
CA GLY A 195 -24.26 1.93 -3.85
C GLY A 195 -23.88 3.30 -4.43
N ALA A 196 -22.82 3.37 -5.24
CA ALA A 196 -22.24 4.65 -5.67
C ALA A 196 -22.76 5.17 -7.01
N PHE A 197 -23.49 4.34 -7.78
CA PHE A 197 -23.92 4.66 -9.16
C PHE A 197 -25.42 4.50 -9.39
N LEU A 198 -26.19 4.30 -8.33
CA LEU A 198 -27.64 4.45 -8.33
C LEU A 198 -27.98 5.91 -8.08
#